data_0f0e925bee0689a20e1468b187de436c
#
_entry.id   0f0e925bee0689a20e1468b187de436c
#
_cell.length_a   1.000
_cell.length_b   1.000
_cell.length_c   1.000
_cell.angle_alpha   90.00
_cell.angle_beta   90.00
_cell.angle_gamma   90.00
#
_symmetry.space_group_name_H-M   'P 1'
#
loop_
_entity.id
_entity.type
_entity.pdbx_description
1 polymer ?
#
loop_
_entity_poly.entity_id
_entity_poly.type
_entity_poly.pdbx_seq_one_letter_code
_entity_poly.pdbx_strand_id
1 'polypeptide(L)'
;LSLAVADGLLTQGDTVFDYGCGRGDDLRNLLGRGITCSGWDPEHHPEGRRIPASIVNLGYVVNVIENREERNCTLQEAWSLAEKALIVAAQLDVHSKLRYRESYEDGFVTKRDTFQKYYEQRELGSWIDTVLGEVSVPAGPGVFYVFRDPAARESFLASKYRRAFTTPRPRRGAALFEEHKPLLEPLMAFLAAKGRLPNESEFALYEEINSKLGSLRRAFRVIAEVTGTAAWDEIKQQRSRELLIYLALARFGGRPTLSRLSFDLQLDVRAFFSTYGKASALADELLFSAGDLTKLNGACRASNIGKLTPSSLYVHTSAIPLLDPILRVYEGCARAYIGSVEGANIVKLNHRWPQISYLAYPSFEREAHPALFASLIVPLRNFHIQYREYGASDNPPILHRKETFVSPDHPSRNKFERLTKQEEKLRLFDETSTIGTKHGWEELLASRGLKVAGHKVVRRISS
;
A
#
# COMPACT_ATOMS: atom_id res chain seq x y z
N LEU A 1 -6.83 13.18 -3.59
CA LEU A 1 -7.62 13.16 -2.34
C LEU A 1 -8.15 11.77 -2.00
N SER A 2 -8.70 11.00 -2.93
CA SER A 2 -9.19 9.63 -2.68
C SER A 2 -8.12 8.70 -2.07
N LEU A 3 -6.88 8.83 -2.53
CA LEU A 3 -5.74 8.08 -1.99
C LEU A 3 -5.45 8.45 -0.52
N ALA A 4 -5.55 9.75 -0.17
CA ALA A 4 -5.34 10.21 1.21
C ALA A 4 -6.41 9.68 2.19
N VAL A 5 -7.66 9.53 1.72
CA VAL A 5 -8.73 8.86 2.48
C VAL A 5 -8.42 7.37 2.65
N ALA A 6 -8.04 6.68 1.57
CA ALA A 6 -7.70 5.27 1.60
C ALA A 6 -6.49 4.95 2.50
N ASP A 7 -5.51 5.84 2.51
CA ASP A 7 -4.31 5.76 3.35
C ASP A 7 -4.56 6.14 4.83
N GLY A 8 -5.75 6.66 5.16
CA GLY A 8 -6.07 7.15 6.51
C GLY A 8 -5.38 8.46 6.90
N LEU A 9 -4.78 9.17 5.93
CA LEU A 9 -4.20 10.51 6.15
C LEU A 9 -5.29 11.56 6.34
N LEU A 10 -6.37 11.45 5.57
CA LEU A 10 -7.54 12.32 5.62
C LEU A 10 -8.71 11.59 6.28
N THR A 11 -9.22 12.14 7.38
CA THR A 11 -10.32 11.59 8.19
C THR A 11 -11.48 12.58 8.28
N GLN A 12 -12.64 12.15 8.80
CA GLN A 12 -13.82 13.03 8.97
C GLN A 12 -13.60 14.23 9.90
N GLY A 13 -12.62 14.16 10.79
CA GLY A 13 -12.28 15.27 11.71
C GLY A 13 -11.34 16.31 11.10
N ASP A 14 -10.80 16.05 9.92
CA ASP A 14 -9.87 16.97 9.24
C ASP A 14 -10.64 18.00 8.39
N THR A 15 -10.02 19.19 8.23
CA THR A 15 -10.43 20.21 7.26
C THR A 15 -9.54 20.13 6.03
N VAL A 16 -10.10 20.38 4.85
CA VAL A 16 -9.36 20.35 3.58
C VAL A 16 -9.42 21.71 2.90
N PHE A 17 -8.28 22.21 2.45
CA PHE A 17 -8.20 23.34 1.52
C PHE A 17 -7.63 22.89 0.18
N ASP A 18 -8.39 23.10 -0.89
CA ASP A 18 -7.99 22.73 -2.26
C ASP A 18 -7.41 23.95 -2.98
N TYR A 19 -6.08 23.97 -3.11
CA TYR A 19 -5.33 25.06 -3.74
C TYR A 19 -5.28 24.82 -5.24
N GLY A 20 -6.01 25.61 -6.01
CA GLY A 20 -6.26 25.39 -7.44
C GLY A 20 -7.39 24.38 -7.65
N CYS A 21 -8.53 24.62 -6.99
CA CYS A 21 -9.67 23.70 -6.98
C CYS A 21 -10.42 23.62 -8.33
N GLY A 22 -10.04 24.41 -9.33
CA GLY A 22 -10.73 24.49 -10.60
C GLY A 22 -12.25 24.70 -10.41
N ARG A 23 -13.06 23.86 -11.05
CA ARG A 23 -14.54 23.92 -10.95
C ARG A 23 -15.10 23.30 -9.66
N GLY A 24 -14.26 22.89 -8.71
CA GLY A 24 -14.66 22.40 -7.39
C GLY A 24 -15.23 20.97 -7.39
N ASP A 25 -14.85 20.12 -8.33
CA ASP A 25 -15.32 18.72 -8.36
C ASP A 25 -14.86 17.94 -7.11
N ASP A 26 -13.62 18.12 -6.70
CA ASP A 26 -13.07 17.49 -5.49
C ASP A 26 -13.74 18.00 -4.23
N LEU A 27 -14.07 19.32 -4.18
CA LEU A 27 -14.80 19.89 -3.05
C LEU A 27 -16.20 19.27 -2.90
N ARG A 28 -16.94 19.11 -4.01
CA ARG A 28 -18.25 18.45 -3.99
C ARG A 28 -18.16 17.00 -3.52
N ASN A 29 -17.15 16.28 -3.98
CA ASN A 29 -16.93 14.89 -3.56
C ASN A 29 -16.59 14.75 -2.07
N LEU A 30 -15.80 15.67 -1.51
CA LEU A 30 -15.46 15.69 -0.09
C LEU A 30 -16.67 16.07 0.78
N LEU A 31 -17.42 17.09 0.40
CA LEU A 31 -18.67 17.49 1.08
C LEU A 31 -19.69 16.35 1.11
N GLY A 32 -19.82 15.61 0.00
CA GLY A 32 -20.67 14.43 -0.09
C GLY A 32 -20.25 13.28 0.86
N ARG A 33 -19.01 13.28 1.34
CA ARG A 33 -18.46 12.35 2.35
C ARG A 33 -18.49 12.91 3.77
N GLY A 34 -19.05 14.12 3.98
CA GLY A 34 -19.10 14.78 5.28
C GLY A 34 -17.77 15.38 5.74
N ILE A 35 -16.82 15.62 4.81
CA ILE A 35 -15.54 16.25 5.11
C ILE A 35 -15.65 17.75 4.87
N THR A 36 -15.31 18.56 5.86
CA THR A 36 -15.29 20.02 5.73
C THR A 36 -14.18 20.46 4.79
N CYS A 37 -14.53 21.18 3.74
CA CYS A 37 -13.56 21.64 2.75
C CYS A 37 -13.89 23.02 2.19
N SER A 38 -12.86 23.72 1.73
CA SER A 38 -12.89 24.97 1.01
C SER A 38 -11.83 24.96 -0.09
N GLY A 39 -11.88 25.89 -1.02
CA GLY A 39 -10.89 25.95 -2.09
C GLY A 39 -10.78 27.35 -2.67
N TRP A 40 -9.71 27.54 -3.43
CA TRP A 40 -9.41 28.73 -4.21
C TRP A 40 -8.86 28.33 -5.58
N ASP A 41 -9.25 29.08 -6.58
CA ASP A 41 -8.74 28.95 -7.94
C ASP A 41 -8.74 30.32 -8.60
N PRO A 42 -7.65 30.75 -9.27
CA PRO A 42 -7.56 32.12 -9.81
C PRO A 42 -8.58 32.41 -10.90
N GLU A 43 -9.06 31.41 -11.62
CA GLU A 43 -10.01 31.58 -12.73
C GLU A 43 -11.44 31.23 -12.32
N HIS A 44 -11.64 30.13 -11.56
CA HIS A 44 -12.96 29.58 -11.31
C HIS A 44 -13.52 29.96 -9.93
N HIS A 45 -12.65 30.22 -8.95
CA HIS A 45 -13.01 30.58 -7.58
C HIS A 45 -12.09 31.67 -7.00
N PRO A 46 -11.97 32.84 -7.69
CA PRO A 46 -11.05 33.91 -7.27
C PRO A 46 -11.44 34.53 -5.90
N GLU A 47 -12.71 34.50 -5.52
CA GLU A 47 -13.25 34.99 -4.25
C GLU A 47 -12.88 34.09 -3.07
N GLY A 48 -12.41 32.86 -3.31
CA GLY A 48 -12.04 31.90 -2.29
C GLY A 48 -10.96 32.47 -1.38
N ARG A 49 -11.19 32.42 -0.06
CA ARG A 49 -10.17 32.84 0.91
C ARG A 49 -9.13 31.72 1.08
N ARG A 50 -7.86 32.06 0.94
CA ARG A 50 -6.75 31.17 1.27
C ARG A 50 -6.63 31.08 2.78
N ILE A 51 -7.12 30.00 3.37
CA ILE A 51 -7.17 29.78 4.82
C ILE A 51 -6.40 28.51 5.18
N PRO A 52 -5.78 28.48 6.37
CA PRO A 52 -5.17 27.26 6.87
C PRO A 52 -6.19 26.12 7.02
N ALA A 53 -5.71 24.90 6.79
CA ALA A 53 -6.50 23.68 6.93
C ALA A 53 -5.61 22.52 7.40
N SER A 54 -6.23 21.50 8.02
CA SER A 54 -5.51 20.31 8.42
C SER A 54 -4.75 19.71 7.24
N ILE A 55 -5.41 19.56 6.10
CA ILE A 55 -4.83 19.05 4.85
C ILE A 55 -5.00 20.10 3.75
N VAL A 56 -3.90 20.40 3.06
CA VAL A 56 -3.94 21.20 1.82
C VAL A 56 -3.69 20.29 0.64
N ASN A 57 -4.50 20.43 -0.41
CA ASN A 57 -4.32 19.73 -1.68
C ASN A 57 -3.80 20.69 -2.75
N LEU A 58 -2.70 20.35 -3.40
CA LEU A 58 -2.15 21.01 -4.57
C LEU A 58 -2.13 20.00 -5.73
N GLY A 59 -3.32 19.76 -6.27
CA GLY A 59 -3.56 18.69 -7.25
C GLY A 59 -3.47 19.16 -8.69
N TYR A 60 -2.44 18.72 -9.42
CA TYR A 60 -2.21 18.99 -10.85
C TYR A 60 -2.06 20.47 -11.24
N VAL A 61 -1.85 21.36 -10.28
CA VAL A 61 -1.62 22.79 -10.49
C VAL A 61 -0.23 23.05 -11.04
N VAL A 62 0.80 22.43 -10.44
CA VAL A 62 2.21 22.65 -10.82
C VAL A 62 2.56 22.17 -12.23
N ASN A 63 1.70 21.41 -12.86
CA ASN A 63 1.85 20.99 -14.25
C ASN A 63 1.59 22.10 -15.28
N VAL A 64 0.74 23.06 -14.93
CA VAL A 64 0.21 24.07 -15.86
C VAL A 64 0.84 25.45 -15.67
N ILE A 65 1.60 25.65 -14.61
CA ILE A 65 2.37 26.87 -14.37
C ILE A 65 3.67 26.82 -15.17
N GLU A 66 3.82 27.73 -16.10
CA GLU A 66 4.99 27.83 -16.97
C GLU A 66 6.25 28.31 -16.22
N ASN A 67 6.09 29.39 -15.45
CA ASN A 67 7.19 30.01 -14.73
C ASN A 67 7.63 29.16 -13.53
N ARG A 68 8.94 28.82 -13.47
CA ARG A 68 9.50 27.96 -12.41
C ARG A 68 9.45 28.60 -11.03
N GLU A 69 9.68 29.93 -10.95
CA GLU A 69 9.63 30.64 -9.67
C GLU A 69 8.21 30.73 -9.14
N GLU A 70 7.24 30.95 -10.03
CA GLU A 70 5.83 30.90 -9.69
C GLU A 70 5.39 29.52 -9.18
N ARG A 71 5.90 28.42 -9.80
CA ARG A 71 5.69 27.06 -9.28
C ARG A 71 6.24 26.88 -7.88
N ASN A 72 7.46 27.40 -7.61
CA ASN A 72 8.07 27.34 -6.29
C ASN A 72 7.26 28.14 -5.26
N CYS A 73 6.86 29.36 -5.60
CA CYS A 73 6.03 30.20 -4.74
C CYS A 73 4.67 29.55 -4.45
N THR A 74 4.02 28.98 -5.46
CA THR A 74 2.75 28.27 -5.33
C THR A 74 2.86 27.09 -4.37
N LEU A 75 3.93 26.29 -4.48
CA LEU A 75 4.19 25.18 -3.57
C LEU A 75 4.43 25.66 -2.13
N GLN A 76 5.21 26.72 -1.95
CA GLN A 76 5.47 27.31 -0.63
C GLN A 76 4.22 27.92 0.01
N GLU A 77 3.41 28.62 -0.78
CA GLU A 77 2.13 29.17 -0.31
C GLU A 77 1.17 28.06 0.12
N ALA A 78 0.99 27.02 -0.70
CA ALA A 78 0.18 25.86 -0.34
C ALA A 78 0.71 25.18 0.94
N TRP A 79 2.03 25.03 1.07
CA TRP A 79 2.65 24.52 2.28
C TRP A 79 2.36 25.41 3.49
N SER A 80 2.45 26.72 3.38
CA SER A 80 2.21 27.64 4.50
C SER A 80 0.82 27.48 5.13
N LEU A 81 -0.17 27.06 4.35
CA LEU A 81 -1.56 26.83 4.77
C LEU A 81 -1.80 25.45 5.38
N ALA A 82 -0.90 24.48 5.19
CA ALA A 82 -1.08 23.13 5.70
C ALA A 82 -0.72 23.03 7.19
N GLU A 83 -1.66 22.64 8.05
CA GLU A 83 -1.43 22.45 9.48
C GLU A 83 -0.92 21.05 9.83
N LYS A 84 -1.36 20.02 9.11
CA LYS A 84 -0.99 18.61 9.32
C LYS A 84 -0.16 18.06 8.15
N ALA A 85 -0.67 18.19 6.93
CA ALA A 85 0.04 17.72 5.76
C ALA A 85 -0.39 18.45 4.48
N LEU A 86 0.55 18.50 3.50
CA LEU A 86 0.31 18.92 2.14
C LEU A 86 0.28 17.68 1.22
N ILE A 87 -0.70 17.63 0.33
CA ILE A 87 -0.78 16.68 -0.78
C ILE A 87 -0.34 17.40 -2.05
N VAL A 88 0.67 16.89 -2.74
CA VAL A 88 1.10 17.41 -4.05
C VAL A 88 0.87 16.33 -5.08
N ALA A 89 0.12 16.66 -6.14
CA ALA A 89 -0.07 15.75 -7.27
C ALA A 89 0.34 16.42 -8.59
N ALA A 90 1.06 15.67 -9.43
CA ALA A 90 1.49 16.12 -10.74
C ALA A 90 1.43 14.97 -11.76
N GLN A 91 1.28 15.31 -13.04
CA GLN A 91 1.33 14.34 -14.12
C GLN A 91 2.74 13.86 -14.37
N LEU A 92 2.91 12.55 -14.47
CA LEU A 92 4.19 11.93 -14.77
C LEU A 92 4.38 11.71 -16.28
N ASP A 93 5.65 11.73 -16.69
CA ASP A 93 6.08 11.28 -18.00
C ASP A 93 6.18 9.75 -18.07
N VAL A 94 5.02 9.08 -18.11
CA VAL A 94 4.92 7.62 -18.17
C VAL A 94 4.45 7.10 -19.54
N HIS A 95 4.15 8.00 -20.48
CA HIS A 95 3.59 7.62 -21.78
C HIS A 95 4.46 8.07 -22.94
N SER A 96 4.82 7.14 -23.82
CA SER A 96 5.50 7.41 -25.10
C SER A 96 4.72 8.32 -26.08
N LYS A 97 3.50 8.76 -25.73
CA LYS A 97 2.66 9.68 -26.50
C LYS A 97 3.17 11.11 -26.56
N LEU A 98 4.23 11.45 -25.80
CA LEU A 98 4.87 12.76 -25.79
C LEU A 98 5.58 13.13 -27.11
N ARG A 99 5.80 12.19 -28.03
CA ARG A 99 6.51 12.37 -29.31
C ARG A 99 5.88 13.40 -30.27
N TYR A 100 4.72 13.95 -29.96
CA TYR A 100 3.98 14.87 -30.84
C TYR A 100 3.72 16.24 -30.22
N ARG A 101 4.49 16.65 -29.22
CA ARG A 101 4.35 17.93 -28.53
C ARG A 101 5.54 18.82 -28.82
N GLU A 102 5.27 20.11 -29.02
CA GLU A 102 6.33 21.11 -29.15
C GLU A 102 6.98 21.33 -27.78
N SER A 103 8.30 21.16 -27.70
CA SER A 103 9.07 21.39 -26.49
C SER A 103 9.16 22.88 -26.21
N TYR A 104 8.86 23.28 -24.99
CA TYR A 104 8.95 24.68 -24.57
C TYR A 104 9.52 24.72 -23.14
N GLU A 105 10.65 25.41 -22.95
CA GLU A 105 11.43 25.43 -21.70
C GLU A 105 11.59 24.04 -21.06
N ASP A 106 11.06 23.84 -19.83
CA ASP A 106 11.09 22.56 -19.12
C ASP A 106 9.81 21.75 -19.24
N GLY A 107 8.95 22.10 -20.21
CA GLY A 107 7.67 21.43 -20.48
C GLY A 107 7.33 21.41 -21.98
N PHE A 108 6.05 21.46 -22.29
CA PHE A 108 5.51 21.35 -23.64
C PHE A 108 4.33 22.29 -23.82
N VAL A 109 4.16 22.82 -25.01
CA VAL A 109 2.91 23.48 -25.44
C VAL A 109 1.99 22.41 -26.02
N THR A 110 0.77 22.33 -25.50
CA THR A 110 -0.26 21.40 -25.97
C THR A 110 -0.90 21.90 -27.26
N LYS A 111 -1.66 21.06 -27.96
CA LYS A 111 -2.46 21.48 -29.13
C LYS A 111 -3.51 22.56 -28.84
N ARG A 112 -3.71 22.92 -27.57
CA ARG A 112 -4.66 23.97 -27.12
C ARG A 112 -3.94 25.23 -26.69
N ASP A 113 -2.66 25.37 -27.07
CA ASP A 113 -1.78 26.50 -26.71
C ASP A 113 -1.68 26.72 -25.19
N THR A 114 -1.71 25.65 -24.41
CA THR A 114 -1.51 25.68 -22.97
C THR A 114 -0.21 24.97 -22.60
N PHE A 115 0.53 25.53 -21.65
CA PHE A 115 1.73 24.90 -21.11
C PHE A 115 1.38 23.65 -20.30
N GLN A 116 2.21 22.62 -20.41
CA GLN A 116 2.10 21.40 -19.62
C GLN A 116 3.50 20.84 -19.32
N LYS A 117 3.82 20.73 -18.02
CA LYS A 117 5.00 19.99 -17.57
C LYS A 117 4.63 18.59 -17.15
N TYR A 118 5.43 17.62 -17.58
CA TYR A 118 5.39 16.24 -17.13
C TYR A 118 6.64 15.95 -16.32
N TYR A 119 6.48 15.32 -15.15
CA TYR A 119 7.57 15.06 -14.23
C TYR A 119 7.99 13.60 -14.29
N GLU A 120 9.27 13.32 -14.06
CA GLU A 120 9.67 12.02 -13.57
C GLU A 120 9.33 11.92 -12.07
N GLN A 121 9.01 10.71 -11.59
CA GLN A 121 8.67 10.50 -10.16
C GLN A 121 9.75 11.06 -9.23
N ARG A 122 11.02 10.79 -9.54
CA ARG A 122 12.16 11.27 -8.76
C ARG A 122 12.35 12.79 -8.84
N GLU A 123 12.16 13.35 -10.01
CA GLU A 123 12.25 14.79 -10.23
C GLU A 123 11.24 15.54 -9.37
N LEU A 124 9.96 15.08 -9.39
CA LEU A 124 8.89 15.69 -8.61
C LEU A 124 9.21 15.65 -7.11
N GLY A 125 9.58 14.50 -6.57
CA GLY A 125 9.94 14.36 -5.15
C GLY A 125 11.12 15.25 -4.77
N SER A 126 12.22 15.23 -5.55
CA SER A 126 13.40 16.05 -5.28
C SER A 126 13.10 17.55 -5.36
N TRP A 127 12.24 17.98 -6.29
CA TRP A 127 11.80 19.37 -6.38
C TRP A 127 10.99 19.79 -5.15
N ILE A 128 10.02 18.98 -4.71
CA ILE A 128 9.23 19.24 -3.50
C ILE A 128 10.16 19.37 -2.29
N ASP A 129 11.06 18.39 -2.10
CA ASP A 129 11.99 18.37 -0.96
C ASP A 129 12.91 19.59 -0.95
N THR A 130 13.42 19.99 -2.12
CA THR A 130 14.32 21.15 -2.25
C THR A 130 13.61 22.46 -1.95
N VAL A 131 12.40 22.66 -2.48
CA VAL A 131 11.66 23.92 -2.34
C VAL A 131 11.12 24.11 -0.92
N LEU A 132 10.68 23.01 -0.28
CA LEU A 132 10.08 23.07 1.07
C LEU A 132 11.09 22.85 2.20
N GLY A 133 12.26 22.27 1.92
CA GLY A 133 13.23 21.87 2.94
C GLY A 133 12.75 20.70 3.79
N GLU A 134 11.74 19.97 3.34
CA GLU A 134 11.11 18.85 4.02
C GLU A 134 11.22 17.56 3.20
N VAL A 135 11.10 16.41 3.85
CA VAL A 135 11.14 15.12 3.17
C VAL A 135 9.72 14.69 2.80
N SER A 136 9.44 14.63 1.51
CA SER A 136 8.17 14.15 0.99
C SER A 136 8.06 12.63 1.00
N VAL A 137 6.84 12.11 1.08
CA VAL A 137 6.52 10.68 1.10
C VAL A 137 5.78 10.31 -0.18
N PRO A 138 6.30 9.42 -1.02
CA PRO A 138 5.57 8.93 -2.17
C PRO A 138 4.29 8.20 -1.74
N ALA A 139 3.15 8.72 -2.15
CA ALA A 139 1.84 8.15 -1.87
C ALA A 139 1.34 7.29 -3.03
N GLY A 140 1.61 7.74 -4.26
CA GLY A 140 1.30 7.05 -5.50
C GLY A 140 2.10 7.64 -6.66
N PRO A 141 1.95 7.09 -7.88
CA PRO A 141 2.59 7.65 -9.06
C PRO A 141 2.17 9.11 -9.25
N GLY A 142 3.14 10.04 -9.19
CA GLY A 142 2.91 11.47 -9.27
C GLY A 142 2.24 12.11 -8.05
N VAL A 143 2.08 11.39 -6.93
CA VAL A 143 1.44 11.89 -5.71
C VAL A 143 2.40 11.78 -4.53
N PHE A 144 2.57 12.89 -3.80
CA PHE A 144 3.43 12.97 -2.63
C PHE A 144 2.68 13.60 -1.45
N TYR A 145 3.01 13.16 -0.24
CA TYR A 145 2.58 13.78 1.03
C TYR A 145 3.77 14.44 1.71
N VAL A 146 3.58 15.64 2.22
CA VAL A 146 4.56 16.35 3.06
C VAL A 146 3.92 16.58 4.43
N PHE A 147 4.58 16.14 5.50
CA PHE A 147 4.05 16.18 6.86
C PHE A 147 4.68 17.31 7.65
N ARG A 148 3.88 18.02 8.45
CA ARG A 148 4.38 19.02 9.40
C ARG A 148 5.15 18.39 10.56
N ASP A 149 4.65 17.27 11.07
CA ASP A 149 5.27 16.54 12.17
C ASP A 149 6.07 15.33 11.66
N PRO A 150 7.40 15.30 11.83
CA PRO A 150 8.21 14.16 11.47
C PRO A 150 7.81 12.85 12.18
N ALA A 151 7.33 12.93 13.43
CA ALA A 151 6.89 11.73 14.18
C ALA A 151 5.59 11.16 13.60
N ALA A 152 4.65 12.04 13.19
CA ALA A 152 3.44 11.63 12.49
C ALA A 152 3.77 10.98 11.13
N ARG A 153 4.75 11.52 10.39
CA ARG A 153 5.27 10.90 9.15
C ARG A 153 5.77 9.49 9.40
N GLU A 154 6.61 9.28 10.41
CA GLU A 154 7.18 7.96 10.70
C GLU A 154 6.10 6.97 11.18
N SER A 155 5.14 7.42 11.97
CA SER A 155 3.97 6.61 12.36
C SER A 155 3.14 6.18 11.15
N PHE A 156 2.89 7.11 10.23
CA PHE A 156 2.18 6.82 8.98
C PHE A 156 2.93 5.79 8.13
N LEU A 157 4.24 5.97 7.93
CA LEU A 157 5.06 5.02 7.17
C LEU A 157 5.07 3.63 7.81
N ALA A 158 5.25 3.55 9.14
CA ALA A 158 5.26 2.28 9.85
C ALA A 158 3.90 1.57 9.79
N SER A 159 2.78 2.32 9.80
CA SER A 159 1.43 1.76 9.75
C SER A 159 1.16 0.97 8.46
N LYS A 160 1.77 1.37 7.33
CA LYS A 160 1.64 0.69 6.03
C LYS A 160 2.09 -0.77 6.04
N TYR A 161 2.92 -1.15 7.00
CA TYR A 161 3.47 -2.52 7.11
C TYR A 161 2.79 -3.36 8.19
N ARG A 162 1.86 -2.78 8.97
CA ARG A 162 1.16 -3.47 10.07
C ARG A 162 -0.01 -4.31 9.54
N ARG A 163 -0.08 -5.54 10.07
CA ARG A 163 -1.19 -6.47 9.83
C ARG A 163 -2.15 -6.46 11.02
N ALA A 164 -3.47 -6.57 10.76
CA ALA A 164 -4.44 -6.78 11.82
C ALA A 164 -4.35 -8.23 12.36
N PHE A 165 -4.49 -8.39 13.68
CA PHE A 165 -4.60 -9.67 14.36
C PHE A 165 -5.89 -9.74 15.14
N THR A 166 -6.49 -10.93 15.17
CA THR A 166 -7.58 -11.24 16.08
C THR A 166 -7.01 -11.55 17.47
N THR A 167 -7.65 -11.01 18.51
CA THR A 167 -7.28 -11.31 19.90
C THR A 167 -7.53 -12.80 20.17
N PRO A 168 -6.53 -13.54 20.68
CA PRO A 168 -6.67 -14.94 21.04
C PRO A 168 -7.81 -15.13 22.06
N ARG A 169 -8.64 -16.15 21.85
CA ARG A 169 -9.79 -16.42 22.74
C ARG A 169 -9.40 -17.37 23.87
N PRO A 170 -9.90 -17.16 25.10
CA PRO A 170 -9.72 -18.10 26.19
C PRO A 170 -10.26 -19.49 25.82
N ARG A 171 -9.46 -20.52 26.07
CA ARG A 171 -9.82 -21.94 25.83
C ARG A 171 -10.33 -22.66 27.08
N ARG A 172 -9.98 -22.12 28.26
CA ARG A 172 -10.36 -22.67 29.58
C ARG A 172 -10.70 -21.52 30.51
N GLY A 173 -11.72 -21.67 31.34
CA GLY A 173 -12.00 -20.75 32.42
C GLY A 173 -10.97 -20.96 33.54
N ALA A 174 -10.31 -19.89 33.97
CA ALA A 174 -9.55 -19.84 35.20
C ALA A 174 -10.24 -18.84 36.12
N ALA A 175 -10.44 -19.18 37.38
CA ALA A 175 -11.16 -18.31 38.33
C ALA A 175 -10.60 -16.91 38.37
N LEU A 176 -9.28 -16.77 38.41
CA LEU A 176 -8.58 -15.49 38.43
C LEU A 176 -8.76 -14.68 37.15
N PHE A 177 -8.89 -15.34 35.98
CA PHE A 177 -9.15 -14.66 34.72
C PHE A 177 -10.58 -14.10 34.71
N GLU A 178 -11.57 -14.90 35.08
CA GLU A 178 -12.98 -14.47 35.12
C GLU A 178 -13.21 -13.35 36.14
N GLU A 179 -12.56 -13.42 37.32
CA GLU A 179 -12.61 -12.37 38.34
C GLU A 179 -12.08 -11.02 37.85
N HIS A 180 -10.99 -11.03 37.04
CA HIS A 180 -10.33 -9.82 36.55
C HIS A 180 -10.57 -9.56 35.06
N LYS A 181 -11.53 -10.21 34.43
CA LYS A 181 -11.85 -10.12 33.00
C LYS A 181 -11.98 -8.68 32.48
N PRO A 182 -12.66 -7.75 33.14
CA PRO A 182 -12.76 -6.35 32.70
C PRO A 182 -11.42 -5.63 32.55
N LEU A 183 -10.37 -6.07 33.26
CA LEU A 183 -9.00 -5.55 33.16
C LEU A 183 -8.17 -6.31 32.14
N LEU A 184 -8.37 -7.63 32.05
CA LEU A 184 -7.54 -8.50 31.20
C LEU A 184 -7.93 -8.44 29.74
N GLU A 185 -9.22 -8.28 29.40
CA GLU A 185 -9.65 -8.17 27.99
C GLU A 185 -9.07 -6.93 27.28
N PRO A 186 -9.09 -5.71 27.85
CA PRO A 186 -8.40 -4.55 27.28
C PRO A 186 -6.89 -4.78 27.13
N LEU A 187 -6.23 -5.43 28.10
CA LEU A 187 -4.82 -5.78 28.00
C LEU A 187 -4.58 -6.78 26.86
N MET A 188 -5.43 -7.78 26.68
CA MET A 188 -5.35 -8.72 25.55
C MET A 188 -5.50 -7.99 24.22
N ALA A 189 -6.42 -7.06 24.10
CA ALA A 189 -6.59 -6.24 22.90
C ALA A 189 -5.33 -5.40 22.61
N PHE A 190 -4.72 -4.79 23.63
CA PHE A 190 -3.45 -4.07 23.49
C PHE A 190 -2.32 -4.99 23.02
N LEU A 191 -2.18 -6.17 23.65
CA LEU A 191 -1.15 -7.16 23.29
C LEU A 191 -1.33 -7.66 21.85
N ALA A 192 -2.55 -7.91 21.40
CA ALA A 192 -2.85 -8.29 20.01
C ALA A 192 -2.48 -7.16 19.02
N ALA A 193 -2.75 -5.92 19.39
CA ALA A 193 -2.44 -4.75 18.57
C ALA A 193 -0.94 -4.44 18.52
N LYS A 194 -0.21 -4.56 19.63
CA LYS A 194 1.18 -4.08 19.78
C LYS A 194 2.23 -5.18 19.84
N GLY A 195 1.87 -6.41 20.23
CA GLY A 195 2.80 -7.53 20.40
C GLY A 195 3.76 -7.39 21.60
N ARG A 196 3.52 -6.44 22.49
CA ARG A 196 4.30 -6.16 23.70
C ARG A 196 3.43 -5.68 24.84
N LEU A 197 3.94 -5.72 26.03
CA LEU A 197 3.27 -5.12 27.19
C LEU A 197 3.24 -3.58 27.05
N PRO A 198 2.15 -2.92 27.52
CA PRO A 198 2.07 -1.48 27.52
C PRO A 198 3.03 -0.82 28.50
N ASN A 199 3.36 0.43 28.22
CA ASN A 199 3.92 1.36 29.18
C ASN A 199 2.77 2.05 29.95
N GLU A 200 3.09 2.63 31.08
CA GLU A 200 2.15 3.36 31.94
C GLU A 200 1.33 4.41 31.15
N SER A 201 2.02 5.20 30.34
CA SER A 201 1.38 6.28 29.56
C SER A 201 0.52 5.81 28.37
N GLU A 202 0.60 4.53 27.99
CA GLU A 202 -0.13 3.97 26.84
C GLU A 202 -1.43 3.24 27.22
N PHE A 203 -1.62 2.98 28.52
CA PHE A 203 -2.68 2.06 28.94
C PHE A 203 -3.38 2.58 30.19
N ALA A 204 -4.61 3.02 30.02
CA ALA A 204 -5.38 3.68 31.10
C ALA A 204 -5.59 2.79 32.34
N LEU A 205 -5.60 1.47 32.19
CA LEU A 205 -5.79 0.52 33.28
C LEU A 205 -4.48 0.03 33.90
N TYR A 206 -3.35 0.69 33.62
CA TYR A 206 -2.02 0.29 34.07
C TYR A 206 -1.94 0.19 35.60
N GLU A 207 -2.33 1.25 36.33
CA GLU A 207 -2.30 1.32 37.79
C GLU A 207 -3.28 0.32 38.43
N GLU A 208 -4.47 0.16 37.85
CA GLU A 208 -5.45 -0.76 38.38
C GLU A 208 -5.00 -2.22 38.28
N ILE A 209 -4.36 -2.60 37.16
CA ILE A 209 -3.76 -3.93 37.01
C ILE A 209 -2.62 -4.13 38.01
N ASN A 210 -1.76 -3.14 38.20
CA ASN A 210 -0.66 -3.24 39.16
C ASN A 210 -1.19 -3.38 40.59
N SER A 211 -2.24 -2.66 40.96
CA SER A 211 -2.89 -2.74 42.28
C SER A 211 -3.52 -4.11 42.52
N LYS A 212 -4.29 -4.64 41.58
CA LYS A 212 -5.06 -5.89 41.75
C LYS A 212 -4.30 -7.16 41.45
N LEU A 213 -3.39 -7.13 40.47
CA LEU A 213 -2.64 -8.29 40.00
C LEU A 213 -1.14 -8.19 40.28
N GLY A 214 -0.67 -7.08 40.85
CA GLY A 214 0.72 -6.86 41.23
C GLY A 214 1.66 -6.46 40.10
N SER A 215 1.41 -6.82 38.85
CA SER A 215 2.15 -6.34 37.68
C SER A 215 1.54 -6.77 36.36
N LEU A 216 1.78 -6.01 35.27
CA LEU A 216 1.42 -6.41 33.91
C LEU A 216 2.00 -7.77 33.48
N ARG A 217 3.20 -8.12 33.94
CA ARG A 217 3.80 -9.44 33.66
C ARG A 217 3.00 -10.58 34.30
N ARG A 218 2.47 -10.37 35.50
CA ARG A 218 1.61 -11.33 36.18
C ARG A 218 0.24 -11.40 35.50
N ALA A 219 -0.34 -10.26 35.12
CA ALA A 219 -1.58 -10.21 34.34
C ALA A 219 -1.43 -10.97 33.02
N PHE A 220 -0.33 -10.78 32.29
CA PHE A 220 -0.06 -11.54 31.07
C PHE A 220 0.08 -13.06 31.34
N ARG A 221 0.66 -13.47 32.45
CA ARG A 221 0.77 -14.88 32.82
C ARG A 221 -0.62 -15.51 33.00
N VAL A 222 -1.53 -14.81 33.67
CA VAL A 222 -2.94 -15.23 33.81
C VAL A 222 -3.63 -15.35 32.44
N ILE A 223 -3.42 -14.40 31.55
CA ILE A 223 -3.91 -14.46 30.17
C ILE A 223 -3.33 -15.68 29.44
N ALA A 224 -2.02 -15.90 29.54
CA ALA A 224 -1.33 -17.00 28.86
C ALA A 224 -1.77 -18.40 29.34
N GLU A 225 -2.14 -18.54 30.62
CA GLU A 225 -2.67 -19.79 31.18
C GLU A 225 -3.99 -20.21 30.50
N VAL A 226 -4.86 -19.25 30.17
CA VAL A 226 -6.18 -19.54 29.56
C VAL A 226 -6.15 -19.55 28.03
N THR A 227 -5.25 -18.82 27.40
CA THR A 227 -5.17 -18.67 25.92
C THR A 227 -4.05 -19.51 25.30
N GLY A 228 -3.03 -19.88 26.07
CA GLY A 228 -1.76 -20.42 25.60
C GLY A 228 -0.77 -19.31 25.18
N THR A 229 0.52 -19.62 25.14
CA THR A 229 1.57 -18.64 24.78
C THR A 229 1.82 -18.52 23.29
N ALA A 230 1.63 -19.61 22.53
CA ALA A 230 2.01 -19.71 21.12
C ALA A 230 1.46 -18.58 20.22
N ALA A 231 0.17 -18.22 20.41
CA ALA A 231 -0.45 -17.16 19.64
C ALA A 231 0.16 -15.77 19.96
N TRP A 232 0.51 -15.53 21.22
CA TRP A 232 1.17 -14.29 21.65
C TRP A 232 2.59 -14.17 21.14
N ASP A 233 3.33 -15.28 21.13
CA ASP A 233 4.70 -15.35 20.58
C ASP A 233 4.68 -15.10 19.06
N GLU A 234 3.67 -15.64 18.35
CA GLU A 234 3.47 -15.39 16.92
C GLU A 234 3.20 -13.90 16.66
N ILE A 235 2.28 -13.28 17.41
CA ILE A 235 1.97 -11.86 17.30
C ILE A 235 3.23 -11.01 17.56
N LYS A 236 3.97 -11.30 18.61
CA LYS A 236 5.23 -10.61 18.94
C LYS A 236 6.26 -10.72 17.81
N GLN A 237 6.48 -11.92 17.28
CA GLN A 237 7.40 -12.16 16.17
C GLN A 237 6.97 -11.39 14.92
N GLN A 238 5.69 -11.41 14.61
CA GLN A 238 5.16 -10.70 13.45
C GLN A 238 5.32 -9.17 13.60
N ARG A 239 5.02 -8.60 14.77
CA ARG A 239 5.24 -7.16 15.05
C ARG A 239 6.71 -6.77 14.94
N SER A 240 7.59 -7.62 15.45
CA SER A 240 9.04 -7.43 15.31
C SER A 240 9.47 -7.41 13.83
N ARG A 241 8.97 -8.35 12.99
CA ARG A 241 9.24 -8.40 11.55
C ARG A 241 8.70 -7.17 10.82
N GLU A 242 7.50 -6.72 11.17
CA GLU A 242 6.88 -5.52 10.58
C GLU A 242 7.70 -4.26 10.87
N LEU A 243 8.22 -4.13 12.10
CA LEU A 243 9.10 -3.03 12.46
C LEU A 243 10.45 -3.10 11.72
N LEU A 244 11.01 -4.30 11.52
CA LEU A 244 12.22 -4.46 10.71
C LEU A 244 11.99 -4.07 9.24
N ILE A 245 10.87 -4.46 8.64
CA ILE A 245 10.51 -4.09 7.27
C ILE A 245 10.41 -2.56 7.15
N TYR A 246 9.72 -1.92 8.09
CA TYR A 246 9.65 -0.46 8.13
C TYR A 246 11.04 0.18 8.22
N LEU A 247 11.88 -0.25 9.19
CA LEU A 247 13.23 0.30 9.37
C LEU A 247 14.15 0.04 8.16
N ALA A 248 13.99 -1.11 7.49
CA ALA A 248 14.72 -1.43 6.26
C ALA A 248 14.38 -0.44 5.15
N LEU A 249 13.10 -0.21 4.92
CA LEU A 249 12.60 0.66 3.84
C LEU A 249 12.75 2.14 4.16
N ALA A 250 12.72 2.54 5.44
CA ALA A 250 13.03 3.89 5.87
C ALA A 250 14.44 4.36 5.50
N ARG A 251 15.34 3.42 5.14
CA ARG A 251 16.68 3.73 4.63
C ARG A 251 16.67 4.57 3.37
N PHE A 252 15.68 4.42 2.50
CA PHE A 252 15.57 5.18 1.26
C PHE A 252 15.31 6.67 1.46
N GLY A 253 14.60 7.05 2.55
CA GLY A 253 14.34 8.43 2.94
C GLY A 253 15.30 8.97 4.03
N GLY A 254 16.45 8.27 4.27
CA GLY A 254 17.35 8.64 5.36
C GLY A 254 16.78 8.20 6.71
N ARG A 255 16.89 6.89 7.02
CA ARG A 255 16.34 6.29 8.27
C ARG A 255 16.40 7.27 9.45
N PRO A 256 15.27 7.55 10.13
CA PRO A 256 15.21 8.51 11.22
C PRO A 256 16.05 8.03 12.42
N THR A 257 16.53 8.96 13.23
CA THR A 257 17.11 8.64 14.54
C THR A 257 16.01 8.16 15.49
N LEU A 258 16.36 7.45 16.56
CA LEU A 258 15.40 6.97 17.55
C LEU A 258 14.50 8.10 18.09
N SER A 259 15.09 9.30 18.35
CA SER A 259 14.38 10.46 18.87
C SER A 259 13.35 11.07 17.90
N ARG A 260 13.47 10.81 16.59
CA ARG A 260 12.51 11.26 15.58
C ARG A 260 11.37 10.25 15.35
N LEU A 261 11.50 9.05 15.89
CA LEU A 261 10.40 8.09 15.89
C LEU A 261 9.32 8.54 16.88
N SER A 262 8.06 8.21 16.59
CA SER A 262 7.00 8.38 17.58
C SER A 262 7.29 7.59 18.84
N PHE A 263 6.77 8.04 19.97
CA PHE A 263 6.98 7.39 21.27
C PHE A 263 6.62 5.89 21.24
N ASP A 264 5.53 5.55 20.59
CA ASP A 264 5.08 4.18 20.39
C ASP A 264 6.12 3.31 19.66
N LEU A 265 6.67 3.80 18.54
CA LEU A 265 7.73 3.12 17.81
C LEU A 265 9.03 2.99 18.62
N GLN A 266 9.36 3.98 19.44
CA GLN A 266 10.52 3.88 20.35
C GLN A 266 10.34 2.77 21.36
N LEU A 267 9.13 2.60 21.92
CA LEU A 267 8.80 1.51 22.83
C LEU A 267 8.83 0.15 22.12
N ASP A 268 8.34 0.05 20.89
CA ASP A 268 8.40 -1.15 20.05
C ASP A 268 9.87 -1.57 19.83
N VAL A 269 10.75 -0.62 19.46
CA VAL A 269 12.19 -0.88 19.30
C VAL A 269 12.82 -1.44 20.57
N ARG A 270 12.52 -0.83 21.72
CA ARG A 270 13.05 -1.27 23.02
C ARG A 270 12.55 -2.69 23.38
N ALA A 271 11.25 -2.95 23.15
CA ALA A 271 10.61 -4.22 23.49
C ALA A 271 11.10 -5.39 22.63
N PHE A 272 11.33 -5.16 21.32
CA PHE A 272 11.69 -6.23 20.40
C PHE A 272 13.19 -6.41 20.20
N PHE A 273 13.97 -5.32 20.24
CA PHE A 273 15.39 -5.35 19.88
C PHE A 273 16.33 -4.87 20.97
N SER A 274 15.80 -4.39 22.09
CA SER A 274 16.52 -3.76 23.20
C SER A 274 17.21 -2.44 22.83
N THR A 275 17.86 -2.33 21.68
CA THR A 275 18.53 -1.12 21.20
C THR A 275 18.19 -0.81 19.76
N TYR A 276 18.18 0.48 19.43
CA TYR A 276 17.97 0.94 18.05
C TYR A 276 19.09 0.51 17.10
N GLY A 277 20.32 0.44 17.58
CA GLY A 277 21.46 -0.05 16.79
C GLY A 277 21.28 -1.49 16.32
N LYS A 278 20.81 -2.40 17.23
CA LYS A 278 20.48 -3.77 16.86
C LYS A 278 19.34 -3.86 15.84
N ALA A 279 18.28 -3.11 16.07
CA ALA A 279 17.15 -3.05 15.14
C ALA A 279 17.58 -2.57 13.75
N SER A 280 18.41 -1.53 13.69
CA SER A 280 18.95 -0.98 12.44
C SER A 280 19.87 -1.97 11.70
N ALA A 281 20.74 -2.68 12.41
CA ALA A 281 21.64 -3.68 11.82
C ALA A 281 20.84 -4.84 11.20
N LEU A 282 19.84 -5.37 11.92
CA LEU A 282 18.95 -6.43 11.40
C LEU A 282 18.10 -5.95 10.22
N ALA A 283 17.65 -4.70 10.24
CA ALA A 283 16.92 -4.10 9.15
C ALA A 283 17.79 -3.92 7.88
N ASP A 284 19.07 -3.55 8.07
CA ASP A 284 20.04 -3.47 6.97
C ASP A 284 20.33 -4.87 6.37
N GLU A 285 20.52 -5.88 7.22
CA GLU A 285 20.70 -7.26 6.76
C GLU A 285 19.50 -7.74 5.93
N LEU A 286 18.29 -7.46 6.39
CA LEU A 286 17.06 -7.79 5.68
C LEU A 286 16.97 -7.06 4.34
N LEU A 287 17.29 -5.75 4.31
CA LEU A 287 17.29 -4.94 3.08
C LEU A 287 18.28 -5.48 2.04
N PHE A 288 19.53 -5.75 2.45
CA PHE A 288 20.54 -6.30 1.55
C PHE A 288 20.20 -7.73 1.10
N SER A 289 19.57 -8.53 1.96
CA SER A 289 19.08 -9.85 1.58
C SER A 289 18.01 -9.79 0.48
N ALA A 290 17.15 -8.77 0.47
CA ALA A 290 16.18 -8.55 -0.60
C ALA A 290 16.82 -8.17 -1.94
N GLY A 291 18.06 -7.67 -1.95
CA GLY A 291 18.87 -7.42 -3.16
C GLY A 291 19.61 -8.66 -3.68
N ASP A 292 19.70 -9.72 -2.91
CA ASP A 292 20.33 -10.99 -3.30
C ASP A 292 19.32 -11.86 -4.07
N LEU A 293 19.52 -11.99 -5.38
CA LEU A 293 18.62 -12.76 -6.25
C LEU A 293 18.54 -14.25 -5.90
N THR A 294 19.59 -14.82 -5.27
CA THR A 294 19.60 -16.23 -4.83
C THR A 294 18.68 -16.41 -3.63
N LYS A 295 18.79 -15.54 -2.63
CA LYS A 295 17.90 -15.52 -1.46
C LYS A 295 16.45 -15.21 -1.87
N LEU A 296 16.27 -14.23 -2.77
CA LEU A 296 14.97 -13.85 -3.29
C LEU A 296 14.29 -15.02 -4.03
N ASN A 297 15.01 -15.71 -4.91
CA ASN A 297 14.49 -16.90 -5.61
C ASN A 297 14.13 -18.01 -4.62
N GLY A 298 14.96 -18.24 -3.60
CA GLY A 298 14.67 -19.19 -2.52
C GLY A 298 13.37 -18.84 -1.79
N ALA A 299 13.19 -17.58 -1.39
CA ALA A 299 11.98 -17.09 -0.74
C ALA A 299 10.74 -17.20 -1.63
N CYS A 300 10.86 -16.89 -2.93
CA CYS A 300 9.76 -17.07 -3.89
C CYS A 300 9.34 -18.54 -4.01
N ARG A 301 10.30 -19.47 -4.05
CA ARG A 301 10.02 -20.91 -4.14
C ARG A 301 9.44 -21.50 -2.87
N ALA A 302 9.83 -20.97 -1.71
CA ALA A 302 9.30 -21.39 -0.41
C ALA A 302 7.93 -20.79 -0.10
N SER A 303 7.45 -19.83 -0.88
CA SER A 303 6.16 -19.17 -0.63
C SER A 303 5.00 -20.13 -0.87
N ASN A 304 4.15 -20.29 0.13
CA ASN A 304 2.88 -21.02 0.04
C ASN A 304 1.74 -20.14 -0.51
N ILE A 305 2.04 -18.88 -0.84
CA ILE A 305 1.08 -17.88 -1.32
C ILE A 305 1.62 -17.32 -2.64
N GLY A 306 0.72 -17.18 -3.59
CA GLY A 306 1.05 -16.68 -4.92
C GLY A 306 1.27 -17.78 -5.94
N LYS A 307 1.27 -17.39 -7.20
CA LYS A 307 1.56 -18.28 -8.34
C LYS A 307 3.00 -18.10 -8.77
N LEU A 308 3.81 -19.13 -8.53
CA LEU A 308 5.19 -19.16 -9.00
C LEU A 308 5.25 -19.51 -10.48
N THR A 309 6.04 -18.76 -11.23
CA THR A 309 6.42 -19.01 -12.62
C THR A 309 7.95 -19.10 -12.73
N PRO A 310 8.51 -19.51 -13.87
CA PRO A 310 9.98 -19.64 -14.03
C PRO A 310 10.78 -18.36 -13.72
N SER A 311 10.16 -17.18 -13.74
CA SER A 311 10.85 -15.90 -13.52
C SER A 311 10.24 -15.03 -12.42
N SER A 312 9.05 -15.34 -11.93
CA SER A 312 8.32 -14.42 -11.07
C SER A 312 7.34 -15.12 -10.14
N LEU A 313 7.10 -14.52 -8.99
CA LEU A 313 5.98 -14.85 -8.11
C LEU A 313 4.89 -13.78 -8.29
N TYR A 314 3.65 -14.22 -8.58
CA TYR A 314 2.49 -13.34 -8.69
C TYR A 314 1.64 -13.46 -7.44
N VAL A 315 1.28 -12.34 -6.83
CA VAL A 315 0.55 -12.29 -5.56
C VAL A 315 -0.53 -11.22 -5.62
N HIS A 316 -1.71 -11.52 -5.11
CA HIS A 316 -2.74 -10.49 -4.91
C HIS A 316 -2.34 -9.55 -3.77
N THR A 317 -2.69 -8.28 -3.86
CA THR A 317 -2.33 -7.26 -2.87
C THR A 317 -2.77 -7.62 -1.45
N SER A 318 -3.91 -8.32 -1.26
CA SER A 318 -4.37 -8.81 0.04
C SER A 318 -3.43 -9.81 0.70
N ALA A 319 -2.59 -10.48 -0.06
CA ALA A 319 -1.70 -11.53 0.45
C ALA A 319 -0.25 -11.03 0.69
N ILE A 320 0.10 -9.81 0.27
CA ILE A 320 1.43 -9.22 0.51
C ILE A 320 1.83 -9.23 2.01
N PRO A 321 0.93 -8.88 2.96
CA PRO A 321 1.27 -8.91 4.38
C PRO A 321 1.63 -10.30 4.94
N LEU A 322 1.31 -11.35 4.20
CA LEU A 322 1.56 -12.75 4.59
C LEU A 322 2.87 -13.31 4.01
N LEU A 323 3.51 -12.59 3.09
CA LEU A 323 4.76 -13.01 2.48
C LEU A 323 5.92 -12.99 3.48
N ASP A 324 6.97 -13.75 3.15
CA ASP A 324 8.25 -13.69 3.84
C ASP A 324 8.78 -12.23 3.88
N PRO A 325 9.41 -11.80 4.98
CA PRO A 325 9.96 -10.45 5.12
C PRO A 325 10.86 -10.02 3.96
N ILE A 326 11.66 -10.92 3.37
CA ILE A 326 12.51 -10.61 2.22
C ILE A 326 11.66 -10.18 1.01
N LEU A 327 10.56 -10.90 0.74
CA LEU A 327 9.65 -10.60 -0.37
C LEU A 327 8.89 -9.30 -0.13
N ARG A 328 8.51 -9.03 1.12
CA ARG A 328 7.85 -7.78 1.52
C ARG A 328 8.78 -6.58 1.39
N VAL A 329 10.05 -6.72 1.76
CA VAL A 329 11.05 -5.67 1.57
C VAL A 329 11.34 -5.48 0.07
N TYR A 330 11.45 -6.55 -0.70
CA TYR A 330 11.67 -6.47 -2.13
C TYR A 330 10.55 -5.72 -2.86
N GLU A 331 9.29 -6.03 -2.57
CA GLU A 331 8.14 -5.27 -3.06
C GLU A 331 8.15 -3.84 -2.51
N GLY A 332 8.45 -3.69 -1.22
CA GLY A 332 8.53 -2.42 -0.53
C GLY A 332 9.56 -1.45 -1.13
N CYS A 333 10.64 -1.94 -1.74
CA CYS A 333 11.60 -1.09 -2.46
C CYS A 333 10.95 -0.33 -3.63
N ALA A 334 10.10 -1.00 -4.40
CA ALA A 334 9.34 -0.33 -5.46
C ALA A 334 8.30 0.63 -4.86
N ARG A 335 7.57 0.19 -3.84
CA ARG A 335 6.53 0.99 -3.17
C ARG A 335 7.10 2.23 -2.47
N ALA A 336 8.30 2.14 -1.88
CA ALA A 336 8.98 3.29 -1.30
C ALA A 336 9.35 4.36 -2.35
N TYR A 337 9.47 3.96 -3.61
CA TYR A 337 9.75 4.86 -4.72
C TYR A 337 8.48 5.48 -5.34
N ILE A 338 7.45 4.66 -5.60
CA ILE A 338 6.27 5.10 -6.37
C ILE A 338 5.01 5.30 -5.51
N GLY A 339 5.02 4.87 -4.26
CA GLY A 339 3.80 4.82 -3.43
C GLY A 339 2.85 3.68 -3.84
N SER A 340 1.57 3.83 -3.54
CA SER A 340 0.52 2.89 -3.89
C SER A 340 0.07 3.08 -5.34
N VAL A 341 -0.12 1.98 -6.07
CA VAL A 341 -0.59 2.00 -7.47
C VAL A 341 -2.09 1.75 -7.48
N GLU A 342 -2.86 2.79 -7.75
CA GLU A 342 -4.32 2.72 -7.79
C GLU A 342 -4.79 1.70 -8.86
N GLY A 343 -5.81 0.93 -8.54
CA GLY A 343 -6.38 -0.09 -9.42
C GLY A 343 -5.55 -1.35 -9.59
N ALA A 344 -4.29 -1.38 -9.14
CA ALA A 344 -3.49 -2.59 -9.16
C ALA A 344 -3.92 -3.55 -8.05
N ASN A 345 -4.20 -4.78 -8.42
CA ASN A 345 -4.61 -5.83 -7.50
C ASN A 345 -3.71 -7.07 -7.52
N ILE A 346 -2.84 -7.21 -8.53
CA ILE A 346 -1.80 -8.24 -8.58
C ILE A 346 -0.43 -7.59 -8.62
N VAL A 347 0.49 -8.08 -7.80
CA VAL A 347 1.91 -7.72 -7.80
C VAL A 347 2.72 -8.88 -8.35
N LYS A 348 3.59 -8.59 -9.30
CA LYS A 348 4.54 -9.53 -9.90
C LYS A 348 5.93 -9.24 -9.37
N LEU A 349 6.46 -10.15 -8.56
CA LEU A 349 7.81 -10.13 -8.01
C LEU A 349 8.73 -10.90 -8.94
N ASN A 350 9.58 -10.22 -9.70
CA ASN A 350 10.53 -10.90 -10.57
C ASN A 350 11.77 -11.32 -9.76
N HIS A 351 12.11 -12.61 -9.78
CA HIS A 351 13.24 -13.18 -9.03
C HIS A 351 14.47 -13.52 -9.90
N ARG A 352 14.44 -13.20 -11.20
CA ARG A 352 15.61 -13.34 -12.11
C ARG A 352 16.33 -12.02 -12.34
N TRP A 353 15.59 -10.91 -12.31
CA TRP A 353 16.14 -9.56 -12.37
C TRP A 353 15.33 -8.61 -11.48
N PRO A 354 15.97 -7.58 -10.90
CA PRO A 354 15.34 -6.73 -9.91
C PRO A 354 14.26 -5.83 -10.54
N GLN A 355 13.02 -6.32 -10.52
CA GLN A 355 11.86 -5.63 -11.10
C GLN A 355 10.57 -6.05 -10.40
N ILE A 356 9.74 -5.08 -10.09
CA ILE A 356 8.37 -5.26 -9.62
C ILE A 356 7.41 -4.76 -10.70
N SER A 357 6.28 -5.46 -10.88
CA SER A 357 5.21 -4.96 -11.74
C SER A 357 3.89 -5.00 -10.99
N TYR A 358 3.14 -3.92 -11.10
CA TYR A 358 1.79 -3.77 -10.54
C TYR A 358 0.80 -3.92 -11.68
N LEU A 359 -0.10 -4.90 -11.56
CA LEU A 359 -1.02 -5.32 -12.61
C LEU A 359 -2.45 -4.98 -12.20
N ALA A 360 -3.17 -4.31 -13.08
CA ALA A 360 -4.57 -3.92 -12.87
C ALA A 360 -5.50 -4.88 -13.62
N TYR A 361 -6.33 -5.60 -12.84
CA TYR A 361 -7.42 -6.44 -13.33
C TYR A 361 -8.75 -5.92 -12.76
N PRO A 362 -9.40 -4.88 -13.36
CA PRO A 362 -10.57 -4.21 -12.78
C PRO A 362 -11.75 -5.15 -12.49
N SER A 363 -11.85 -6.24 -13.26
CA SER A 363 -12.90 -7.24 -13.10
C SER A 363 -12.50 -8.42 -12.20
N PHE A 364 -11.42 -8.32 -11.41
CA PHE A 364 -10.87 -9.45 -10.64
C PHE A 364 -11.93 -10.20 -9.81
N GLU A 365 -12.80 -9.48 -9.12
CA GLU A 365 -13.84 -10.10 -8.29
C GLU A 365 -15.04 -10.61 -9.08
N ARG A 366 -15.37 -9.96 -10.19
CA ARG A 366 -16.61 -10.19 -10.94
C ARG A 366 -16.46 -11.28 -12.00
N GLU A 367 -15.36 -11.30 -12.74
CA GLU A 367 -15.15 -12.22 -13.84
C GLU A 367 -14.37 -13.47 -13.40
N ALA A 368 -14.65 -14.59 -14.04
CA ALA A 368 -13.94 -15.85 -13.85
C ALA A 368 -12.45 -15.68 -14.22
N HIS A 369 -12.20 -15.17 -15.42
CA HIS A 369 -10.89 -14.94 -16.02
C HIS A 369 -10.77 -13.44 -16.37
N PRO A 370 -10.43 -12.58 -15.40
CA PRO A 370 -10.34 -11.16 -15.64
C PRO A 370 -9.21 -10.85 -16.62
N ALA A 371 -9.48 -9.90 -17.52
CA ALA A 371 -8.51 -9.39 -18.46
C ALA A 371 -7.58 -8.35 -17.80
N LEU A 372 -6.31 -8.40 -18.18
CA LEU A 372 -5.34 -7.36 -17.78
C LEU A 372 -5.69 -6.06 -18.48
N PHE A 373 -5.88 -5.01 -17.69
CA PHE A 373 -6.17 -3.66 -18.18
C PHE A 373 -4.90 -2.84 -18.35
N ALA A 374 -4.03 -2.84 -17.33
CA ALA A 374 -2.80 -2.07 -17.34
C ALA A 374 -1.72 -2.73 -16.46
N SER A 375 -0.47 -2.40 -16.72
CA SER A 375 0.67 -2.75 -15.88
C SER A 375 1.60 -1.56 -15.69
N LEU A 376 2.01 -1.32 -14.44
CA LEU A 376 3.08 -0.39 -14.09
C LEU A 376 4.31 -1.21 -13.71
N ILE A 377 5.43 -1.01 -14.41
CA ILE A 377 6.67 -1.76 -14.24
C ILE A 377 7.71 -0.84 -13.60
N VAL A 378 8.31 -1.31 -12.51
CA VAL A 378 9.34 -0.59 -11.73
C VAL A 378 10.61 -1.42 -11.72
N PRO A 379 11.57 -1.15 -12.62
CA PRO A 379 12.90 -1.71 -12.53
C PRO A 379 13.65 -1.09 -11.34
N LEU A 380 14.15 -1.92 -10.42
CA LEU A 380 14.81 -1.45 -9.19
C LEU A 380 16.29 -1.02 -9.38
N ARG A 381 16.84 -1.17 -10.59
CA ARG A 381 18.21 -0.71 -10.90
C ARG A 381 18.28 0.75 -11.31
N ASN A 382 17.34 1.21 -12.10
CA ASN A 382 17.33 2.56 -12.68
C ASN A 382 16.08 3.37 -12.34
N PHE A 383 15.04 2.72 -11.79
CA PHE A 383 13.77 3.34 -11.43
C PHE A 383 13.05 4.06 -12.58
N HIS A 384 13.34 3.67 -13.82
CA HIS A 384 12.63 4.18 -14.99
C HIS A 384 11.30 3.46 -15.13
N ILE A 385 10.22 4.11 -14.64
CA ILE A 385 8.87 3.56 -14.61
C ILE A 385 8.35 3.38 -16.05
N GLN A 386 7.75 2.22 -16.33
CA GLN A 386 7.10 1.93 -17.59
C GLN A 386 5.63 1.59 -17.35
N TYR A 387 4.77 2.26 -18.07
CA TYR A 387 3.34 1.95 -18.07
C TYR A 387 2.94 1.27 -19.39
N ARG A 388 2.17 0.20 -19.30
CA ARG A 388 1.62 -0.51 -20.46
C ARG A 388 0.14 -0.67 -20.29
N GLU A 389 -0.61 -0.23 -21.26
CA GLU A 389 -2.06 -0.34 -21.31
C GLU A 389 -2.46 -1.51 -22.23
N TYR A 390 -3.40 -2.31 -21.79
CA TYR A 390 -3.96 -3.47 -22.52
C TYR A 390 -5.47 -3.30 -22.75
N GLY A 391 -6.10 -2.26 -22.18
CA GLY A 391 -7.55 -2.05 -22.25
C GLY A 391 -8.11 -1.86 -23.66
N ALA A 392 -7.28 -1.39 -24.62
CA ALA A 392 -7.62 -1.27 -26.02
C ALA A 392 -7.27 -2.52 -26.85
N SER A 393 -6.70 -3.57 -26.24
CA SER A 393 -6.33 -4.80 -26.93
C SER A 393 -7.54 -5.72 -27.05
N ASP A 394 -7.76 -6.26 -28.27
CA ASP A 394 -8.81 -7.26 -28.50
C ASP A 394 -8.47 -8.60 -27.84
N ASN A 395 -7.18 -8.89 -27.66
CA ASN A 395 -6.67 -10.12 -27.06
C ASN A 395 -5.76 -9.86 -25.85
N PRO A 396 -6.27 -9.31 -24.75
CA PRO A 396 -5.48 -9.06 -23.54
C PRO A 396 -5.11 -10.37 -22.83
N PRO A 397 -4.02 -10.38 -22.05
CA PRO A 397 -3.73 -11.46 -21.11
C PRO A 397 -4.86 -11.61 -20.09
N ILE A 398 -5.20 -12.85 -19.72
CA ILE A 398 -6.20 -13.16 -18.71
C ILE A 398 -5.61 -13.94 -17.54
N LEU A 399 -6.31 -13.91 -16.41
CA LEU A 399 -5.86 -14.56 -15.19
C LEU A 399 -6.67 -15.83 -14.90
N HIS A 400 -5.96 -16.93 -14.63
CA HIS A 400 -6.52 -18.22 -14.21
C HIS A 400 -6.10 -18.54 -12.77
N ARG A 401 -6.80 -19.46 -12.09
CA ARG A 401 -6.46 -20.00 -10.77
C ARG A 401 -6.34 -18.90 -9.72
N LYS A 402 -7.33 -18.02 -9.63
CA LYS A 402 -7.31 -16.83 -8.77
C LYS A 402 -7.15 -17.15 -7.29
N GLU A 403 -7.57 -18.31 -6.83
CA GLU A 403 -7.40 -18.79 -5.45
C GLU A 403 -5.94 -18.87 -5.02
N THR A 404 -5.00 -19.05 -5.96
CA THR A 404 -3.57 -19.15 -5.65
C THR A 404 -2.94 -17.82 -5.34
N PHE A 405 -3.52 -16.71 -5.83
CA PHE A 405 -2.96 -15.37 -5.67
C PHE A 405 -3.40 -14.67 -4.38
N VAL A 406 -4.60 -15.01 -3.89
CA VAL A 406 -5.24 -14.30 -2.76
C VAL A 406 -4.83 -14.88 -1.41
N SER A 407 -5.05 -14.11 -0.35
CA SER A 407 -4.86 -14.59 1.03
C SER A 407 -5.81 -15.77 1.36
N PRO A 408 -5.44 -16.63 2.32
CA PRO A 408 -6.28 -17.75 2.74
C PRO A 408 -7.68 -17.34 3.24
N ASP A 409 -7.78 -16.16 3.84
CA ASP A 409 -9.01 -15.57 4.40
C ASP A 409 -9.77 -14.68 3.41
N HIS A 410 -9.36 -14.66 2.14
CA HIS A 410 -10.01 -13.84 1.13
C HIS A 410 -11.47 -14.30 0.88
N PRO A 411 -12.48 -13.40 0.92
CA PRO A 411 -13.90 -13.78 0.87
C PRO A 411 -14.28 -14.60 -0.36
N SER A 412 -13.66 -14.33 -1.51
CA SER A 412 -13.96 -15.02 -2.77
C SER A 412 -13.10 -16.25 -3.04
N ARG A 413 -12.15 -16.61 -2.17
CA ARG A 413 -11.21 -17.73 -2.39
C ARG A 413 -11.90 -19.03 -2.71
N ASN A 414 -12.90 -19.41 -1.92
CA ASN A 414 -13.65 -20.67 -2.12
C ASN A 414 -14.41 -20.69 -3.46
N LYS A 415 -14.90 -19.53 -3.92
CA LYS A 415 -15.55 -19.38 -5.23
C LYS A 415 -14.56 -19.63 -6.35
N PHE A 416 -13.36 -19.07 -6.26
CA PHE A 416 -12.30 -19.23 -7.24
C PHE A 416 -11.81 -20.69 -7.29
N GLU A 417 -11.56 -21.30 -6.14
CA GLU A 417 -11.10 -22.69 -6.04
C GLU A 417 -12.10 -23.70 -6.64
N ARG A 418 -13.40 -23.48 -6.46
CA ARG A 418 -14.44 -24.33 -7.07
C ARG A 418 -14.39 -24.27 -8.59
N LEU A 419 -14.17 -23.07 -9.17
CA LEU A 419 -14.02 -22.93 -10.61
C LEU A 419 -12.78 -23.68 -11.11
N THR A 420 -11.62 -23.45 -10.49
CA THR A 420 -10.37 -24.11 -10.86
C THR A 420 -10.48 -25.64 -10.80
N LYS A 421 -11.09 -26.21 -9.74
CA LYS A 421 -11.35 -27.66 -9.64
C LYS A 421 -12.25 -28.18 -10.75
N GLN A 422 -13.23 -27.39 -11.22
CA GLN A 422 -14.08 -27.75 -12.34
C GLN A 422 -13.31 -27.74 -13.65
N GLU A 423 -12.46 -26.72 -13.88
CA GLU A 423 -11.62 -26.58 -15.06
C GLU A 423 -10.57 -27.71 -15.14
N GLU A 424 -9.95 -28.06 -14.01
CA GLU A 424 -9.01 -29.19 -13.90
C GLU A 424 -9.70 -30.53 -14.23
N LYS A 425 -10.89 -30.76 -13.70
CA LYS A 425 -11.68 -31.96 -14.00
C LYS A 425 -12.02 -32.07 -15.49
N LEU A 426 -12.20 -30.94 -16.16
CA LEU A 426 -12.45 -30.85 -17.59
C LEU A 426 -11.15 -30.83 -18.42
N ARG A 427 -9.98 -30.93 -17.78
CA ARG A 427 -8.64 -30.91 -18.40
C ARG A 427 -8.39 -29.68 -19.28
N LEU A 428 -8.90 -28.51 -18.86
CA LEU A 428 -8.74 -27.26 -19.59
C LEU A 428 -7.36 -26.64 -19.42
N PHE A 429 -6.53 -27.17 -18.52
CA PHE A 429 -5.15 -26.72 -18.28
C PHE A 429 -4.09 -27.68 -18.83
N ASP A 430 -4.45 -28.70 -19.62
CA ASP A 430 -3.49 -29.67 -20.20
C ASP A 430 -2.61 -29.00 -21.27
N GLU A 431 -3.18 -28.04 -22.01
CA GLU A 431 -2.46 -27.22 -22.99
C GLU A 431 -2.38 -25.78 -22.55
N THR A 432 -1.21 -25.37 -22.05
CA THR A 432 -1.03 -24.03 -21.43
C THR A 432 -0.53 -22.96 -22.40
N SER A 433 -0.16 -23.31 -23.62
CA SER A 433 0.49 -22.41 -24.57
C SER A 433 -0.39 -21.25 -25.04
N THR A 434 -1.69 -21.47 -25.16
CA THR A 434 -2.65 -20.50 -25.72
C THR A 434 -3.59 -19.88 -24.70
N ILE A 435 -3.86 -20.55 -23.59
CA ILE A 435 -4.89 -20.15 -22.61
C ILE A 435 -4.57 -18.86 -21.80
N GLY A 436 -3.37 -18.34 -21.94
CA GLY A 436 -2.94 -17.11 -21.25
C GLY A 436 -3.55 -15.82 -21.80
N THR A 437 -4.29 -15.87 -22.90
CA THR A 437 -4.95 -14.74 -23.54
C THR A 437 -6.45 -15.00 -23.72
N LYS A 438 -7.21 -13.92 -23.88
CA LYS A 438 -8.68 -13.99 -24.02
C LYS A 438 -9.11 -14.88 -25.19
N HIS A 439 -8.59 -14.64 -26.39
CA HIS A 439 -8.96 -15.42 -27.58
C HIS A 439 -8.56 -16.89 -27.46
N GLY A 440 -7.32 -17.18 -27.01
CA GLY A 440 -6.89 -18.56 -26.85
C GLY A 440 -7.72 -19.36 -25.85
N TRP A 441 -8.19 -18.71 -24.77
CA TRP A 441 -9.12 -19.33 -23.83
C TRP A 441 -10.51 -19.54 -24.42
N GLU A 442 -11.07 -18.55 -25.12
CA GLU A 442 -12.36 -18.65 -25.80
C GLU A 442 -12.38 -19.73 -26.88
N GLU A 443 -11.30 -19.86 -27.66
CA GLU A 443 -11.10 -20.91 -28.68
C GLU A 443 -11.06 -22.30 -28.02
N LEU A 444 -10.30 -22.48 -26.94
CA LEU A 444 -10.26 -23.75 -26.21
C LEU A 444 -11.64 -24.15 -25.70
N LEU A 445 -12.37 -23.22 -25.08
CA LEU A 445 -13.71 -23.48 -24.59
C LEU A 445 -14.67 -23.83 -25.72
N ALA A 446 -14.60 -23.11 -26.85
CA ALA A 446 -15.41 -23.37 -28.05
C ALA A 446 -15.14 -24.75 -28.66
N SER A 447 -13.87 -25.15 -28.80
CA SER A 447 -13.48 -26.47 -29.32
C SER A 447 -14.00 -27.63 -28.45
N ARG A 448 -14.23 -27.38 -27.17
CA ARG A 448 -14.77 -28.34 -26.19
C ARG A 448 -16.28 -28.25 -25.99
N GLY A 449 -16.97 -27.35 -26.72
CA GLY A 449 -18.41 -27.12 -26.56
C GLY A 449 -18.79 -26.57 -25.21
N LEU A 450 -17.86 -25.79 -24.59
CA LEU A 450 -17.99 -25.22 -23.25
C LEU A 450 -18.10 -23.69 -23.32
N LYS A 451 -18.64 -23.10 -22.26
CA LYS A 451 -18.59 -21.65 -21.96
C LYS A 451 -18.50 -21.43 -20.45
N VAL A 452 -18.00 -20.26 -20.06
CA VAL A 452 -18.00 -19.84 -18.67
C VAL A 452 -19.22 -18.95 -18.42
N ALA A 453 -19.98 -19.24 -17.37
CA ALA A 453 -21.12 -18.45 -16.91
C ALA A 453 -20.91 -18.09 -15.44
N GLY A 454 -20.63 -16.80 -15.17
CA GLY A 454 -20.16 -16.36 -13.86
C GLY A 454 -18.87 -17.08 -13.47
N HIS A 455 -18.84 -17.84 -12.38
CA HIS A 455 -17.70 -18.66 -11.94
C HIS A 455 -18.02 -20.16 -12.06
N LYS A 456 -18.59 -20.58 -13.19
CA LYS A 456 -18.88 -22.00 -13.51
C LYS A 456 -18.62 -22.26 -14.98
N VAL A 457 -18.09 -23.43 -15.28
CA VAL A 457 -18.01 -23.95 -16.66
C VAL A 457 -19.32 -24.70 -16.96
N VAL A 458 -19.97 -24.35 -18.06
CA VAL A 458 -21.23 -24.96 -18.52
C VAL A 458 -21.12 -25.38 -19.99
N ARG A 459 -21.94 -26.31 -20.44
CA ARG A 459 -21.99 -26.68 -21.86
C ARG A 459 -22.59 -25.53 -22.68
N ARG A 460 -22.06 -25.31 -23.87
CA ARG A 460 -22.72 -24.47 -24.88
C ARG A 460 -23.98 -25.20 -25.34
N ILE A 461 -25.11 -24.57 -25.21
CA ILE A 461 -26.35 -25.03 -25.84
C ILE A 461 -26.19 -24.66 -27.33
N SER A 462 -26.14 -25.64 -28.20
CA SER A 462 -26.22 -25.41 -29.66
C SER A 462 -27.61 -24.86 -29.93
N SER A 463 -27.71 -23.60 -30.36
CA SER A 463 -28.94 -23.01 -30.89
C SER A 463 -29.18 -23.52 -32.29
#